data_f4ea23d014b3edb7957798d5454ffd25
#
_entry.id   f4ea23d014b3edb7957798d5454ffd25
#
_cell.length_a   1.000
_cell.length_b   1.000
_cell.length_c   1.000
_cell.angle_alpha   90.00
_cell.angle_beta   90.00
_cell.angle_gamma   90.00
#
_symmetry.space_group_name_H-M   'P 1'
#
loop_
_entity.id
_entity.type
_entity.pdbx_description
1 polymer ?
#
loop_
_entity_poly.entity_id
_entity_poly.type
_entity_poly.pdbx_seq_one_letter_code
_entity_poly.pdbx_strand_id
1 'polypeptide(L)'
;EGSTNVRNEEGIIDGNDIVSVLQSCVYNKVPNNKEFISIMPIEFVIDDKEKVKDPKGMKAEKLSCKAVISLAPKKNVYTAVSLLENLGVGVVDINFGGIADYYEFKTSELDKKNTAVVNIGDEKTEVSIFKKGIMIETENIEIGGKNIDRDICYIYDISRKSAKVLKEKFALASKRNASTSWSEDVENNTKENIKISQYELSEIINSRIKEILELVKKQINLLTKMEISYIIITGGTTEVNDFNLVVDEVFGREMKSYKVKEIGCRHNKYSSSLGLIKYYHDKLAFRNKLAYTVDEESQSELINTKKSNNSTVLGKIYGYFFND
;
A
#
# COMPACT_ATOMS: atom_id res chain seq x y z
N GLU A 1 -9.46 15.09 19.28
CA GLU A 1 -10.88 15.48 19.40
C GLU A 1 -11.05 16.92 18.97
N GLY A 2 -12.18 17.24 18.35
CA GLY A 2 -12.56 18.60 17.94
C GLY A 2 -14.06 18.75 17.98
N SER A 3 -14.55 19.99 17.97
CA SER A 3 -15.99 20.28 17.96
C SER A 3 -16.26 21.56 17.17
N THR A 4 -17.48 21.67 16.63
CA THR A 4 -18.00 22.85 15.94
C THR A 4 -19.51 22.97 16.20
N ASN A 5 -20.06 24.18 16.09
CA ASN A 5 -21.51 24.36 16.05
C ASN A 5 -21.97 24.21 14.61
N VAL A 6 -23.13 23.58 14.42
CA VAL A 6 -23.79 23.47 13.11
C VAL A 6 -24.25 24.85 12.67
N ARG A 7 -23.92 25.24 11.45
CA ARG A 7 -24.14 26.63 10.97
C ARG A 7 -25.43 26.81 10.20
N ASN A 8 -26.06 25.72 9.78
CA ASN A 8 -27.30 25.75 9.03
C ASN A 8 -28.46 26.19 9.93
N GLU A 9 -29.30 27.12 9.48
CA GLU A 9 -30.48 27.57 10.22
C GLU A 9 -31.47 26.45 10.53
N GLU A 10 -31.54 25.42 9.71
CA GLU A 10 -32.37 24.22 9.94
C GLU A 10 -31.71 23.23 10.92
N GLY A 11 -30.46 23.46 11.32
CA GLY A 11 -29.70 22.60 12.19
C GLY A 11 -29.31 21.26 11.54
N ILE A 12 -29.32 21.16 10.21
CA ILE A 12 -28.97 19.94 9.47
C ILE A 12 -27.46 19.94 9.16
N ILE A 13 -26.76 18.92 9.61
CA ILE A 13 -25.31 18.75 9.38
C ILE A 13 -25.04 18.56 7.89
N ASP A 14 -24.22 19.42 7.34
CA ASP A 14 -23.75 19.36 5.96
C ASP A 14 -22.24 18.97 5.85
N GLY A 15 -21.72 18.93 4.60
CA GLY A 15 -20.31 18.66 4.34
C GLY A 15 -19.36 19.71 4.92
N ASN A 16 -19.78 20.96 5.04
CA ASN A 16 -18.95 22.04 5.57
C ASN A 16 -18.80 21.92 7.09
N ASP A 17 -19.85 21.49 7.79
CA ASP A 17 -19.80 21.22 9.23
C ASP A 17 -18.84 20.06 9.52
N ILE A 18 -18.89 18.99 8.70
CA ILE A 18 -17.94 17.87 8.80
C ILE A 18 -16.51 18.34 8.57
N VAL A 19 -16.25 19.15 7.54
CA VAL A 19 -14.92 19.70 7.29
C VAL A 19 -14.48 20.60 8.47
N SER A 20 -15.37 21.43 8.99
CA SER A 20 -15.07 22.34 10.11
C SER A 20 -14.70 21.58 11.39
N VAL A 21 -15.43 20.52 11.73
CA VAL A 21 -15.09 19.69 12.91
C VAL A 21 -13.78 18.94 12.74
N LEU A 22 -13.48 18.45 11.52
CA LEU A 22 -12.20 17.82 11.22
C LEU A 22 -11.04 18.82 11.30
N GLN A 23 -11.22 20.04 10.79
CA GLN A 23 -10.25 21.13 10.94
C GLN A 23 -9.99 21.46 12.41
N SER A 24 -11.04 21.50 13.24
CA SER A 24 -10.89 21.72 14.68
C SER A 24 -10.10 20.61 15.38
N CYS A 25 -10.17 19.37 14.87
CA CYS A 25 -9.34 18.27 15.36
C CYS A 25 -7.85 18.48 15.11
N VAL A 26 -7.48 19.18 14.03
CA VAL A 26 -6.08 19.41 13.62
C VAL A 26 -5.50 20.69 14.23
N TYR A 27 -6.36 21.69 14.45
CA TYR A 27 -5.94 23.03 14.89
C TYR A 27 -5.04 22.99 16.12
N ASN A 28 -3.86 23.63 16.03
CA ASN A 28 -2.82 23.69 17.05
C ASN A 28 -2.28 22.34 17.54
N LYS A 29 -2.50 21.23 16.82
CA LYS A 29 -2.01 19.89 17.22
C LYS A 29 -0.89 19.35 16.33
N VAL A 30 -0.50 20.10 15.30
CA VAL A 30 0.61 19.73 14.42
C VAL A 30 1.91 20.38 14.93
N PRO A 31 2.91 19.62 15.38
CA PRO A 31 4.21 20.17 15.77
C PRO A 31 4.91 20.85 14.60
N ASN A 32 5.72 21.89 14.89
CA ASN A 32 6.37 22.71 13.86
C ASN A 32 7.31 21.93 12.91
N ASN A 33 7.86 20.81 13.37
CA ASN A 33 8.77 19.96 12.59
C ASN A 33 8.04 18.85 11.79
N LYS A 34 6.72 18.76 11.94
CA LYS A 34 5.88 17.76 11.24
C LYS A 34 4.92 18.43 10.28
N GLU A 35 4.53 17.69 9.26
CA GLU A 35 3.50 18.03 8.30
C GLU A 35 2.27 17.16 8.54
N PHE A 36 1.09 17.76 8.37
CA PHE A 36 -0.17 17.04 8.39
C PHE A 36 -0.34 16.28 7.08
N ILE A 37 -0.63 14.99 7.17
CA ILE A 37 -0.81 14.13 6.01
C ILE A 37 -2.27 13.74 5.83
N SER A 38 -2.89 13.19 6.88
CA SER A 38 -4.28 12.75 6.79
C SER A 38 -4.99 12.80 8.13
N ILE A 39 -6.32 12.82 8.09
CA ILE A 39 -7.19 12.68 9.25
C ILE A 39 -8.23 11.61 8.96
N MET A 40 -8.37 10.68 9.88
CA MET A 40 -9.37 9.60 9.81
C MET A 40 -10.32 9.69 11.00
N PRO A 41 -11.60 10.02 10.80
CA PRO A 41 -12.57 10.07 11.89
C PRO A 41 -12.81 8.66 12.45
N ILE A 42 -12.78 8.52 13.76
CA ILE A 42 -13.16 7.29 14.48
C ILE A 42 -14.65 7.27 14.73
N GLU A 43 -15.18 8.38 15.25
CA GLU A 43 -16.59 8.57 15.56
C GLU A 43 -16.94 10.05 15.55
N PHE A 44 -18.15 10.36 15.18
CA PHE A 44 -18.78 11.65 15.39
C PHE A 44 -19.75 11.56 16.55
N VAL A 45 -19.91 12.66 17.27
CA VAL A 45 -20.85 12.77 18.40
C VAL A 45 -21.74 13.97 18.18
N ILE A 46 -23.05 13.72 18.16
CA ILE A 46 -24.09 14.70 17.96
C ILE A 46 -24.60 15.17 19.32
N ASP A 47 -24.59 16.48 19.57
CA ASP A 47 -25.06 17.15 20.80
C ASP A 47 -24.56 16.50 22.10
N ASP A 48 -23.28 16.02 22.06
CA ASP A 48 -22.60 15.31 23.16
C ASP A 48 -23.32 14.03 23.64
N LYS A 49 -24.22 13.46 22.85
CA LYS A 49 -25.07 12.32 23.22
C LYS A 49 -24.97 11.13 22.27
N GLU A 50 -25.22 11.35 21.00
CA GLU A 50 -25.35 10.27 20.01
C GLU A 50 -24.04 10.07 19.24
N LYS A 51 -23.55 8.82 19.22
CA LYS A 51 -22.35 8.41 18.48
C LYS A 51 -22.73 7.85 17.13
N VAL A 52 -22.20 8.43 16.05
CA VAL A 52 -22.49 8.03 14.68
C VAL A 52 -21.19 7.92 13.86
N LYS A 53 -21.24 7.16 12.77
CA LYS A 53 -20.13 7.09 11.80
C LYS A 53 -20.24 8.13 10.70
N ASP A 54 -21.44 8.40 10.25
CA ASP A 54 -21.77 9.42 9.25
C ASP A 54 -22.86 10.35 9.81
N PRO A 55 -22.50 11.59 10.15
CA PRO A 55 -23.44 12.55 10.70
C PRO A 55 -24.21 13.34 9.64
N LYS A 56 -23.88 13.17 8.32
CA LYS A 56 -24.45 13.98 7.24
C LYS A 56 -25.97 13.83 7.16
N GLY A 57 -26.69 14.96 7.09
CA GLY A 57 -28.15 15.00 7.03
C GLY A 57 -28.86 14.81 8.38
N MET A 58 -28.15 14.61 9.48
CA MET A 58 -28.71 14.54 10.82
C MET A 58 -28.91 15.96 11.39
N LYS A 59 -29.87 16.13 12.30
CA LYS A 59 -30.16 17.39 12.95
C LYS A 59 -29.38 17.52 14.25
N ALA A 60 -28.67 18.66 14.43
CA ALA A 60 -27.87 18.92 15.61
C ALA A 60 -27.58 20.40 15.80
N GLU A 61 -27.28 20.81 17.02
CA GLU A 61 -26.73 22.14 17.36
C GLU A 61 -25.19 22.09 17.38
N LYS A 62 -24.63 20.97 17.86
CA LYS A 62 -23.18 20.75 18.03
C LYS A 62 -22.76 19.45 17.41
N LEU A 63 -21.65 19.49 16.64
CA LEU A 63 -20.97 18.32 16.12
C LEU A 63 -19.59 18.22 16.73
N SER A 64 -19.28 17.07 17.33
CA SER A 64 -17.94 16.73 17.84
C SER A 64 -17.38 15.54 17.07
N CYS A 65 -16.06 15.45 16.96
CA CYS A 65 -15.36 14.35 16.29
C CYS A 65 -14.15 13.89 17.08
N LYS A 66 -13.99 12.58 17.16
CA LYS A 66 -12.75 11.93 17.57
C LYS A 66 -12.08 11.34 16.35
N ALA A 67 -10.85 11.73 16.08
CA ALA A 67 -10.13 11.31 14.87
C ALA A 67 -8.67 10.94 15.17
N VAL A 68 -8.09 10.11 14.32
CA VAL A 68 -6.64 9.89 14.23
C VAL A 68 -6.07 10.88 13.23
N ILE A 69 -5.02 11.60 13.64
CA ILE A 69 -4.26 12.52 12.79
C ILE A 69 -2.94 11.85 12.47
N SER A 70 -2.63 11.73 11.19
CA SER A 70 -1.36 11.18 10.72
C SER A 70 -0.41 12.31 10.33
N LEU A 71 0.80 12.27 10.87
CA LEU A 71 1.82 13.29 10.72
C LEU A 71 3.12 12.68 10.23
N ALA A 72 3.84 13.39 9.35
CA ALA A 72 5.16 12.99 8.88
C ALA A 72 6.20 14.10 9.11
N PRO A 73 7.50 13.78 9.22
CA PRO A 73 8.55 14.79 9.28
C PRO A 73 8.52 15.67 8.01
N LYS A 74 8.52 17.00 8.16
CA LYS A 74 8.51 17.96 7.05
C LYS A 74 9.59 17.68 6.02
N LYS A 75 10.80 17.35 6.47
CA LYS A 75 11.93 17.04 5.58
C LYS A 75 11.58 15.92 4.60
N ASN A 76 10.96 14.85 5.06
CA ASN A 76 10.62 13.70 4.20
C ASN A 76 9.56 14.07 3.17
N VAL A 77 8.55 14.83 3.59
CA VAL A 77 7.45 15.30 2.73
C VAL A 77 7.98 16.25 1.65
N TYR A 78 8.63 17.34 2.07
CA TYR A 78 9.05 18.38 1.13
C TYR A 78 10.17 17.94 0.20
N THR A 79 11.06 17.04 0.62
CA THR A 79 12.09 16.48 -0.28
C THR A 79 11.46 15.73 -1.45
N ALA A 80 10.44 14.89 -1.18
CA ALA A 80 9.74 14.14 -2.22
C ALA A 80 8.91 15.07 -3.13
N VAL A 81 8.17 16.01 -2.53
CA VAL A 81 7.35 16.98 -3.28
C VAL A 81 8.22 17.84 -4.20
N SER A 82 9.29 18.45 -3.67
CA SER A 82 10.18 19.29 -4.46
C SER A 82 10.84 18.55 -5.62
N LEU A 83 11.16 17.26 -5.43
CA LEU A 83 11.72 16.43 -6.50
C LEU A 83 10.73 16.28 -7.66
N LEU A 84 9.47 16.02 -7.38
CA LEU A 84 8.41 15.86 -8.38
C LEU A 84 8.09 17.20 -9.06
N GLU A 85 7.96 18.28 -8.29
CA GLU A 85 7.68 19.62 -8.82
C GLU A 85 8.82 20.12 -9.73
N ASN A 86 10.09 19.85 -9.39
CA ASN A 86 11.23 20.16 -10.23
C ASN A 86 11.24 19.39 -11.57
N LEU A 87 10.54 18.27 -11.64
CA LEU A 87 10.30 17.50 -12.86
C LEU A 87 9.04 17.95 -13.61
N GLY A 88 8.36 19.01 -13.16
CA GLY A 88 7.13 19.50 -13.76
C GLY A 88 5.88 18.67 -13.41
N VAL A 89 5.97 17.79 -12.40
CA VAL A 89 4.84 16.95 -11.96
C VAL A 89 4.15 17.60 -10.77
N GLY A 90 2.87 17.96 -10.93
CA GLY A 90 2.05 18.50 -9.84
C GLY A 90 1.67 17.43 -8.83
N VAL A 91 1.85 17.72 -7.54
CA VAL A 91 1.43 16.83 -6.45
C VAL A 91 0.05 17.23 -5.97
N VAL A 92 -0.94 16.35 -6.14
CA VAL A 92 -2.35 16.64 -5.79
C VAL A 92 -2.72 16.18 -4.39
N ASP A 93 -2.04 15.15 -3.86
CA ASP A 93 -2.27 14.62 -2.50
C ASP A 93 -1.06 13.81 -2.04
N ILE A 94 -0.98 13.59 -0.71
CA ILE A 94 0.09 12.82 -0.07
C ILE A 94 -0.55 11.88 0.93
N ASN A 95 -0.06 10.63 1.00
CA ASN A 95 -0.53 9.67 1.99
C ASN A 95 0.59 8.71 2.43
N PHE A 96 0.34 7.93 3.48
CA PHE A 96 1.20 6.85 3.94
C PHE A 96 1.10 5.62 3.05
N GLY A 97 2.22 4.91 2.87
CA GLY A 97 2.27 3.66 2.10
C GLY A 97 1.31 2.60 2.65
N GLY A 98 1.26 2.43 3.98
CA GLY A 98 0.36 1.49 4.61
C GLY A 98 -1.13 1.78 4.38
N ILE A 99 -1.53 3.08 4.34
CA ILE A 99 -2.90 3.45 3.98
C ILE A 99 -3.17 3.11 2.51
N ALA A 100 -2.23 3.41 1.62
CA ALA A 100 -2.36 3.08 0.22
C ALA A 100 -2.52 1.57 0.01
N ASP A 101 -1.64 0.75 0.59
CA ASP A 101 -1.73 -0.71 0.48
C ASP A 101 -3.04 -1.25 1.07
N TYR A 102 -3.54 -0.66 2.18
CA TYR A 102 -4.85 -1.02 2.70
C TYR A 102 -5.97 -0.75 1.68
N TYR A 103 -5.97 0.40 1.02
CA TYR A 103 -6.97 0.78 0.02
C TYR A 103 -6.92 -0.10 -1.24
N GLU A 104 -5.74 -0.63 -1.61
CA GLU A 104 -5.65 -1.59 -2.71
C GLU A 104 -6.46 -2.86 -2.45
N PHE A 105 -6.42 -3.37 -1.22
CA PHE A 105 -7.05 -4.63 -0.84
C PHE A 105 -8.32 -4.45 -0.02
N LYS A 106 -8.79 -3.21 0.17
CA LYS A 106 -9.94 -2.85 1.00
C LYS A 106 -11.20 -3.59 0.58
N THR A 107 -11.90 -4.14 1.57
CA THR A 107 -13.23 -4.71 1.45
C THR A 107 -14.10 -4.28 2.63
N SER A 108 -15.42 -4.33 2.48
CA SER A 108 -16.37 -4.04 3.56
C SER A 108 -16.20 -4.97 4.78
N GLU A 109 -15.63 -6.13 4.59
CA GLU A 109 -15.31 -7.07 5.66
C GLU A 109 -14.06 -6.64 6.44
N LEU A 110 -12.99 -6.24 5.72
CA LEU A 110 -11.75 -5.73 6.33
C LEU A 110 -12.00 -4.46 7.15
N ASP A 111 -12.90 -3.59 6.70
CA ASP A 111 -13.29 -2.37 7.43
C ASP A 111 -13.97 -2.63 8.79
N LYS A 112 -14.35 -3.88 9.07
CA LYS A 112 -14.95 -4.28 10.36
C LYS A 112 -13.96 -4.95 11.30
N LYS A 113 -12.75 -5.27 10.82
CA LYS A 113 -11.75 -6.09 11.54
C LYS A 113 -10.49 -5.31 11.88
N ASN A 114 -9.72 -5.84 12.83
CA ASN A 114 -8.37 -5.37 13.09
C ASN A 114 -7.43 -6.08 12.11
N THR A 115 -6.67 -5.31 11.36
CA THR A 115 -5.84 -5.80 10.25
C THR A 115 -4.42 -5.29 10.39
N ALA A 116 -3.43 -6.14 10.14
CA ALA A 116 -2.08 -5.72 9.88
C ALA A 116 -1.83 -5.70 8.36
N VAL A 117 -1.24 -4.61 7.86
CA VAL A 117 -0.80 -4.49 6.47
C VAL A 117 0.71 -4.46 6.46
N VAL A 118 1.31 -5.35 5.70
CA VAL A 118 2.75 -5.54 5.62
C VAL A 118 3.19 -5.41 4.17
N ASN A 119 4.03 -4.42 3.89
CA ASN A 119 4.63 -4.24 2.56
C ASN A 119 6.13 -4.58 2.63
N ILE A 120 6.51 -5.72 2.02
CA ILE A 120 7.90 -6.15 1.94
C ILE A 120 8.50 -5.59 0.65
N GLY A 121 9.12 -4.42 0.76
CA GLY A 121 9.80 -3.74 -0.33
C GLY A 121 11.20 -4.27 -0.61
N ASP A 122 11.98 -3.49 -1.35
CA ASP A 122 13.38 -3.82 -1.65
C ASP A 122 14.30 -3.45 -0.47
N GLU A 123 14.18 -2.25 0.07
CA GLU A 123 15.06 -1.74 1.14
C GLU A 123 14.49 -1.91 2.55
N LYS A 124 13.18 -1.82 2.69
CA LYS A 124 12.48 -1.86 3.97
C LYS A 124 11.18 -2.65 3.90
N THR A 125 10.72 -3.06 5.06
CA THR A 125 9.41 -3.66 5.28
C THR A 125 8.59 -2.72 6.16
N GLU A 126 7.47 -2.24 5.64
CA GLU A 126 6.51 -1.40 6.38
C GLU A 126 5.45 -2.28 7.03
N VAL A 127 5.18 -2.05 8.31
CA VAL A 127 4.13 -2.74 9.08
C VAL A 127 3.16 -1.70 9.61
N SER A 128 1.91 -1.76 9.18
CA SER A 128 0.85 -0.82 9.55
C SER A 128 -0.32 -1.54 10.20
N ILE A 129 -0.79 -1.04 11.34
CA ILE A 129 -1.89 -1.61 12.12
C ILE A 129 -3.15 -0.80 11.91
N PHE A 130 -4.22 -1.51 11.54
CA PHE A 130 -5.55 -0.93 11.32
C PHE A 130 -6.55 -1.47 12.33
N LYS A 131 -7.31 -0.56 12.91
CA LYS A 131 -8.48 -0.87 13.74
C LYS A 131 -9.74 -0.47 12.99
N LYS A 132 -10.47 -1.48 12.48
CA LYS A 132 -11.73 -1.25 11.75
C LYS A 132 -11.58 -0.22 10.62
N GLY A 133 -10.57 -0.41 9.76
CA GLY A 133 -10.31 0.45 8.62
C GLY A 133 -9.54 1.75 8.90
N ILE A 134 -9.19 2.03 10.16
CA ILE A 134 -8.44 3.23 10.55
C ILE A 134 -7.02 2.83 10.94
N MET A 135 -6.02 3.37 10.26
CA MET A 135 -4.61 3.17 10.61
C MET A 135 -4.31 3.85 11.95
N ILE A 136 -3.84 3.07 12.92
CA ILE A 136 -3.52 3.54 14.26
C ILE A 136 -2.02 3.64 14.53
N GLU A 137 -1.23 2.76 13.94
CA GLU A 137 0.23 2.72 14.08
C GLU A 137 0.86 2.25 12.77
N THR A 138 2.07 2.73 12.49
CA THR A 138 2.91 2.25 11.39
C THR A 138 4.38 2.37 11.76
N GLU A 139 5.18 1.38 11.34
CA GLU A 139 6.62 1.36 11.59
C GLU A 139 7.36 0.67 10.43
N ASN A 140 8.62 1.03 10.23
CA ASN A 140 9.48 0.43 9.23
C ASN A 140 10.53 -0.47 9.89
N ILE A 141 10.76 -1.63 9.28
CA ILE A 141 11.88 -2.51 9.57
C ILE A 141 12.87 -2.32 8.42
N GLU A 142 14.12 -1.96 8.70
CA GLU A 142 15.16 -1.66 7.71
C GLU A 142 15.74 -2.95 7.09
N ILE A 143 14.82 -3.81 6.58
CA ILE A 143 15.14 -5.07 5.92
C ILE A 143 14.11 -5.33 4.79
N GLY A 144 14.59 -5.85 3.65
CA GLY A 144 13.76 -6.14 2.49
C GLY A 144 14.45 -7.02 1.47
N GLY A 145 13.96 -7.04 0.24
CA GLY A 145 14.48 -7.88 -0.85
C GLY A 145 15.95 -7.68 -1.18
N LYS A 146 16.48 -6.48 -0.95
CA LYS A 146 17.90 -6.12 -1.12
C LYS A 146 18.83 -6.90 -0.18
N ASN A 147 18.34 -7.29 0.99
CA ASN A 147 19.11 -8.11 1.93
C ASN A 147 19.28 -9.53 1.38
N ILE A 148 18.26 -10.07 0.72
CA ILE A 148 18.35 -11.36 0.00
C ILE A 148 19.41 -11.27 -1.10
N ASP A 149 19.39 -10.20 -1.93
CA ASP A 149 20.39 -10.00 -2.99
C ASP A 149 21.80 -9.93 -2.42
N ARG A 150 22.00 -9.27 -1.26
CA ARG A 150 23.29 -9.17 -0.58
C ARG A 150 23.81 -10.53 -0.10
N ASP A 151 22.94 -11.37 0.46
CA ASP A 151 23.30 -12.70 0.91
C ASP A 151 23.79 -13.56 -0.26
N ILE A 152 23.06 -13.52 -1.38
CA ILE A 152 23.42 -14.22 -2.62
C ILE A 152 24.76 -13.70 -3.16
N CYS A 153 24.94 -12.36 -3.23
CA CYS A 153 26.21 -11.76 -3.66
C CYS A 153 27.38 -12.21 -2.79
N TYR A 154 27.19 -12.24 -1.48
CA TYR A 154 28.24 -12.60 -0.53
C TYR A 154 28.65 -14.07 -0.64
N ILE A 155 27.68 -14.98 -0.77
CA ILE A 155 27.93 -16.41 -0.78
C ILE A 155 28.58 -16.87 -2.08
N TYR A 156 28.13 -16.30 -3.22
CA TYR A 156 28.61 -16.71 -4.54
C TYR A 156 29.60 -15.75 -5.19
N ASP A 157 29.99 -14.69 -4.51
CA ASP A 157 30.86 -13.62 -5.04
C ASP A 157 30.42 -13.13 -6.44
N ILE A 158 29.12 -12.86 -6.62
CA ILE A 158 28.55 -12.39 -7.89
C ILE A 158 28.04 -10.96 -7.81
N SER A 159 27.81 -10.36 -8.98
CA SER A 159 27.26 -9.03 -9.07
C SER A 159 25.84 -8.95 -8.50
N ARG A 160 25.45 -7.78 -7.93
CA ARG A 160 24.10 -7.56 -7.44
C ARG A 160 23.03 -7.73 -8.53
N LYS A 161 23.36 -7.40 -9.77
CA LYS A 161 22.45 -7.57 -10.91
C LYS A 161 22.19 -9.05 -11.16
N SER A 162 23.24 -9.89 -11.13
CA SER A 162 23.12 -11.35 -11.28
C SER A 162 22.35 -11.97 -10.12
N ALA A 163 22.66 -11.59 -8.88
CA ALA A 163 21.92 -12.05 -7.69
C ALA A 163 20.42 -11.74 -7.77
N LYS A 164 20.06 -10.53 -8.18
CA LYS A 164 18.66 -10.14 -8.35
C LYS A 164 17.96 -10.97 -9.43
N VAL A 165 18.60 -11.19 -10.56
CA VAL A 165 18.05 -12.04 -11.64
C VAL A 165 17.84 -13.48 -11.16
N LEU A 166 18.81 -14.06 -10.45
CA LEU A 166 18.69 -15.40 -9.88
C LEU A 166 17.52 -15.50 -8.89
N LYS A 167 17.40 -14.52 -7.98
CA LYS A 167 16.28 -14.45 -7.02
C LYS A 167 14.92 -14.39 -7.72
N GLU A 168 14.79 -13.55 -8.73
CA GLU A 168 13.48 -13.27 -9.37
C GLU A 168 13.05 -14.34 -10.37
N LYS A 169 14.01 -15.01 -11.04
CA LYS A 169 13.70 -15.90 -12.16
C LYS A 169 13.95 -17.39 -11.89
N PHE A 170 14.92 -17.70 -11.05
CA PHE A 170 15.38 -19.07 -10.91
C PHE A 170 15.06 -19.67 -9.54
N ALA A 171 15.11 -18.87 -8.48
CA ALA A 171 14.94 -19.33 -7.13
C ALA A 171 13.48 -19.53 -6.71
N LEU A 172 13.31 -20.34 -5.67
CA LEU A 172 12.05 -20.48 -4.94
C LEU A 172 12.22 -19.95 -3.51
N ALA A 173 11.18 -19.34 -2.96
CA ALA A 173 11.18 -18.90 -1.56
C ALA A 173 11.18 -20.09 -0.58
N SER A 174 10.60 -21.22 -0.98
CA SER A 174 10.62 -22.46 -0.21
C SER A 174 11.56 -23.48 -0.84
N LYS A 175 12.57 -23.93 -0.10
CA LYS A 175 13.49 -24.98 -0.57
C LYS A 175 12.84 -26.36 -0.75
N ARG A 176 11.61 -26.55 -0.25
CA ARG A 176 10.91 -27.85 -0.35
C ARG A 176 10.62 -28.28 -1.78
N ASN A 177 10.37 -27.32 -2.67
CA ASN A 177 10.05 -27.56 -4.07
C ASN A 177 11.24 -27.35 -4.99
N ALA A 178 12.37 -26.89 -4.46
CA ALA A 178 13.57 -26.58 -5.24
C ALA A 178 14.27 -27.85 -5.71
N SER A 179 14.73 -27.85 -6.97
CA SER A 179 15.42 -28.95 -7.59
C SER A 179 16.92 -28.95 -7.22
N THR A 180 17.45 -30.12 -6.86
CA THR A 180 18.89 -30.31 -6.67
C THR A 180 19.63 -30.49 -7.98
N SER A 181 18.94 -30.86 -9.06
CA SER A 181 19.51 -31.09 -10.39
C SER A 181 19.49 -29.88 -11.31
N TRP A 182 18.67 -28.88 -11.01
CA TRP A 182 18.60 -27.63 -11.78
C TRP A 182 19.65 -26.65 -11.29
N SER A 183 20.39 -26.08 -12.23
CA SER A 183 21.46 -25.12 -11.94
C SER A 183 21.57 -24.08 -13.05
N GLU A 184 22.06 -22.90 -12.68
CA GLU A 184 22.39 -21.80 -13.58
C GLU A 184 23.92 -21.56 -13.55
N ASP A 185 24.48 -21.31 -14.72
CA ASP A 185 25.89 -20.92 -14.85
C ASP A 185 25.97 -19.39 -14.78
N VAL A 186 26.74 -18.87 -13.85
CA VAL A 186 26.87 -17.43 -13.59
C VAL A 186 28.36 -17.08 -13.47
N GLU A 187 28.74 -15.96 -14.11
CA GLU A 187 30.09 -15.40 -13.95
C GLU A 187 30.21 -14.71 -12.60
N ASN A 188 31.20 -15.09 -11.80
CA ASN A 188 31.51 -14.42 -10.55
C ASN A 188 32.38 -13.17 -10.76
N ASN A 189 32.68 -12.42 -9.69
CA ASN A 189 33.47 -11.20 -9.77
C ASN A 189 34.95 -11.46 -10.17
N THR A 190 35.43 -12.69 -10.04
CA THR A 190 36.75 -13.13 -10.51
C THR A 190 36.76 -13.61 -11.98
N LYS A 191 35.59 -13.47 -12.67
CA LYS A 191 35.39 -13.92 -14.07
C LYS A 191 35.45 -15.42 -14.27
N GLU A 192 35.15 -16.17 -13.23
CA GLU A 192 35.00 -17.63 -13.32
C GLU A 192 33.54 -18.00 -13.46
N ASN A 193 33.20 -18.97 -14.29
CA ASN A 193 31.87 -19.53 -14.37
C ASN A 193 31.63 -20.48 -13.21
N ILE A 194 30.70 -20.13 -12.34
CA ILE A 194 30.27 -20.99 -11.24
C ILE A 194 28.87 -21.53 -11.50
N LYS A 195 28.62 -22.74 -11.02
CA LYS A 195 27.33 -23.38 -11.17
C LYS A 195 26.56 -23.31 -9.86
N ILE A 196 25.40 -22.63 -9.90
CA ILE A 196 24.56 -22.41 -8.71
C ILE A 196 23.33 -23.30 -8.82
N SER A 197 23.11 -24.18 -7.85
CA SER A 197 21.93 -25.03 -7.83
C SER A 197 20.69 -24.26 -7.33
N GLN A 198 19.54 -24.62 -7.89
CA GLN A 198 18.29 -24.01 -7.44
C GLN A 198 18.02 -24.29 -5.95
N TYR A 199 18.35 -25.48 -5.48
CA TYR A 199 18.14 -25.87 -4.09
C TYR A 199 18.96 -25.00 -3.11
N GLU A 200 20.27 -24.87 -3.34
CA GLU A 200 21.16 -24.07 -2.47
C GLU A 200 20.76 -22.59 -2.47
N LEU A 201 20.46 -22.06 -3.65
CA LEU A 201 19.97 -20.68 -3.78
C LEU A 201 18.64 -20.47 -3.03
N SER A 202 17.71 -21.42 -3.16
CA SER A 202 16.41 -21.34 -2.48
C SER A 202 16.56 -21.53 -0.96
N GLU A 203 17.56 -22.23 -0.48
CA GLU A 203 17.85 -22.33 0.96
C GLU A 203 18.27 -20.99 1.57
N ILE A 204 19.13 -20.24 0.87
CA ILE A 204 19.55 -18.88 1.27
C ILE A 204 18.32 -17.96 1.33
N ILE A 205 17.53 -17.95 0.28
CA ILE A 205 16.34 -17.10 0.15
C ILE A 205 15.29 -17.47 1.21
N ASN A 206 15.03 -18.76 1.42
CA ASN A 206 14.11 -19.24 2.45
C ASN A 206 14.51 -18.75 3.84
N SER A 207 15.79 -18.85 4.18
CA SER A 207 16.31 -18.41 5.48
C SER A 207 16.09 -16.92 5.70
N ARG A 208 16.36 -16.08 4.69
CA ARG A 208 16.16 -14.62 4.80
C ARG A 208 14.69 -14.23 4.81
N ILE A 209 13.83 -14.85 4.00
CA ILE A 209 12.39 -14.58 4.02
C ILE A 209 11.78 -14.97 5.37
N LYS A 210 12.18 -16.11 5.95
CA LYS A 210 11.75 -16.49 7.30
C LYS A 210 12.13 -15.44 8.33
N GLU A 211 13.36 -14.99 8.33
CA GLU A 211 13.81 -13.93 9.24
C GLU A 211 12.98 -12.66 9.09
N ILE A 212 12.73 -12.21 7.85
CA ILE A 212 11.88 -11.03 7.59
C ILE A 212 10.49 -11.24 8.18
N LEU A 213 9.86 -12.38 7.93
CA LEU A 213 8.50 -12.69 8.42
C LEU A 213 8.44 -12.84 9.95
N GLU A 214 9.47 -13.38 10.59
CA GLU A 214 9.57 -13.44 12.05
C GLU A 214 9.73 -12.05 12.67
N LEU A 215 10.54 -11.18 12.04
CA LEU A 215 10.65 -9.77 12.46
C LEU A 215 9.32 -9.04 12.29
N VAL A 216 8.59 -9.26 11.19
CA VAL A 216 7.24 -8.73 10.98
C VAL A 216 6.30 -9.19 12.09
N LYS A 217 6.28 -10.48 12.42
CA LYS A 217 5.46 -11.03 13.50
C LYS A 217 5.77 -10.37 14.84
N LYS A 218 7.05 -10.20 15.14
CA LYS A 218 7.51 -9.48 16.34
C LYS A 218 7.06 -8.03 16.34
N GLN A 219 7.19 -7.35 15.19
CA GLN A 219 6.81 -5.94 15.06
C GLN A 219 5.30 -5.74 15.23
N ILE A 220 4.45 -6.60 14.66
CA ILE A 220 2.99 -6.56 14.88
C ILE A 220 2.68 -6.63 16.38
N ASN A 221 3.32 -7.56 17.11
CA ASN A 221 3.11 -7.73 18.55
C ASN A 221 3.63 -6.55 19.40
N LEU A 222 4.61 -5.79 18.88
CA LEU A 222 5.12 -4.56 19.53
C LEU A 222 4.15 -3.39 19.30
N LEU A 223 3.64 -3.24 18.08
CA LEU A 223 2.75 -2.14 17.70
C LEU A 223 1.35 -2.26 18.32
N THR A 224 0.88 -3.47 18.60
CA THR A 224 -0.45 -3.64 19.16
C THR A 224 -0.57 -4.83 20.10
N LYS A 225 -1.45 -4.70 21.10
CA LYS A 225 -1.93 -5.81 21.94
C LYS A 225 -3.32 -6.31 21.51
N MET A 226 -3.91 -5.67 20.49
CA MET A 226 -5.18 -6.12 19.97
C MET A 226 -4.99 -7.43 19.19
N GLU A 227 -5.99 -8.30 19.23
CA GLU A 227 -6.06 -9.45 18.35
C GLU A 227 -6.16 -8.98 16.88
N ILE A 228 -5.25 -9.44 16.04
CA ILE A 228 -5.26 -9.19 14.59
C ILE A 228 -6.00 -10.33 13.91
N SER A 229 -7.11 -9.99 13.27
CA SER A 229 -7.96 -10.96 12.57
C SER A 229 -7.49 -11.24 11.14
N TYR A 230 -6.77 -10.28 10.52
CA TYR A 230 -6.25 -10.38 9.16
C TYR A 230 -4.84 -9.81 9.07
N ILE A 231 -3.97 -10.48 8.31
CA ILE A 231 -2.68 -9.96 7.90
C ILE A 231 -2.64 -9.93 6.38
N ILE A 232 -2.51 -8.74 5.80
CA ILE A 232 -2.30 -8.50 4.37
C ILE A 232 -0.80 -8.38 4.16
N ILE A 233 -0.21 -9.26 3.37
CA ILE A 233 1.21 -9.21 3.01
C ILE A 233 1.31 -8.91 1.52
N THR A 234 2.02 -7.84 1.16
CA THR A 234 2.22 -7.35 -0.20
C THR A 234 3.65 -6.81 -0.39
N GLY A 235 3.92 -6.19 -1.52
CA GLY A 235 5.24 -5.65 -1.86
C GLY A 235 6.02 -6.54 -2.83
N GLY A 236 7.01 -5.95 -3.51
CA GLY A 236 7.74 -6.62 -4.60
C GLY A 236 8.43 -7.92 -4.21
N THR A 237 8.89 -8.03 -2.97
CA THR A 237 9.58 -9.25 -2.47
C THR A 237 8.64 -10.46 -2.36
N THR A 238 7.32 -10.24 -2.24
CA THR A 238 6.33 -11.33 -2.16
C THR A 238 6.11 -12.05 -3.50
N GLU A 239 6.68 -11.55 -4.60
CA GLU A 239 6.56 -12.16 -5.93
C GLU A 239 7.56 -13.31 -6.18
N VAL A 240 8.48 -13.55 -5.25
CA VAL A 240 9.33 -14.74 -5.33
C VAL A 240 8.45 -15.99 -5.29
N ASN A 241 8.68 -16.91 -6.23
CA ASN A 241 7.88 -18.13 -6.33
C ASN A 241 7.85 -18.88 -4.99
N ASP A 242 6.73 -19.51 -4.68
CA ASP A 242 6.52 -20.26 -3.42
C ASP A 242 6.56 -19.41 -2.13
N PHE A 243 6.48 -18.08 -2.22
CA PHE A 243 6.50 -17.20 -1.06
C PHE A 243 5.42 -17.55 -0.02
N ASN A 244 4.22 -17.93 -0.47
CA ASN A 244 3.12 -18.31 0.42
C ASN A 244 3.43 -19.53 1.29
N LEU A 245 4.27 -20.45 0.83
CA LEU A 245 4.67 -21.62 1.64
C LEU A 245 5.48 -21.18 2.86
N VAL A 246 6.29 -20.13 2.74
CA VAL A 246 7.05 -19.59 3.86
C VAL A 246 6.14 -18.78 4.80
N VAL A 247 5.16 -18.05 4.27
CA VAL A 247 4.13 -17.39 5.08
C VAL A 247 3.36 -18.42 5.92
N ASP A 248 2.95 -19.53 5.30
CA ASP A 248 2.25 -20.61 6.01
C ASP A 248 3.10 -21.25 7.12
N GLU A 249 4.42 -21.32 6.94
CA GLU A 249 5.32 -21.84 7.98
C GLU A 249 5.43 -20.90 9.19
N VAL A 250 5.45 -19.58 8.98
CA VAL A 250 5.67 -18.59 10.05
C VAL A 250 4.36 -18.19 10.75
N PHE A 251 3.30 -17.99 9.97
CA PHE A 251 2.01 -17.47 10.48
C PHE A 251 0.91 -18.52 10.59
N GLY A 252 1.04 -19.65 9.88
CA GLY A 252 0.01 -20.67 9.76
C GLY A 252 -0.80 -20.54 8.47
N ARG A 253 -1.57 -21.58 8.13
CA ARG A 253 -2.24 -21.73 6.82
C ARG A 253 -3.39 -20.76 6.53
N GLU A 254 -3.82 -19.98 7.50
CA GLU A 254 -4.90 -19.00 7.32
C GLU A 254 -4.42 -17.68 6.71
N MET A 255 -3.11 -17.47 6.63
CA MET A 255 -2.48 -16.26 6.12
C MET A 255 -2.01 -16.47 4.68
N LYS A 256 -2.22 -15.48 3.83
CA LYS A 256 -1.75 -15.50 2.42
C LYS A 256 -1.22 -14.14 2.01
N SER A 257 -0.25 -14.14 1.10
CA SER A 257 0.09 -12.89 0.41
C SER A 257 -1.07 -12.49 -0.51
N TYR A 258 -1.38 -11.22 -0.51
CA TYR A 258 -2.39 -10.63 -1.37
C TYR A 258 -1.76 -10.19 -2.68
N LYS A 259 -2.40 -10.51 -3.80
CA LYS A 259 -1.91 -10.17 -5.14
C LYS A 259 -2.77 -9.11 -5.77
N VAL A 260 -2.11 -8.12 -6.36
CA VAL A 260 -2.71 -7.12 -7.22
C VAL A 260 -3.33 -7.79 -8.46
N LYS A 261 -4.57 -7.45 -8.79
CA LYS A 261 -5.36 -8.09 -9.85
C LYS A 261 -5.57 -7.20 -11.07
N GLU A 262 -5.29 -5.93 -10.99
CA GLU A 262 -5.52 -4.93 -12.03
C GLU A 262 -4.75 -5.26 -13.30
N ILE A 263 -5.45 -5.23 -14.44
CA ILE A 263 -4.87 -5.53 -15.76
C ILE A 263 -3.75 -4.52 -16.06
N GLY A 264 -2.59 -5.04 -16.48
CA GLY A 264 -1.39 -4.23 -16.76
C GLY A 264 -0.50 -3.95 -15.55
N CYS A 265 -1.01 -4.14 -14.32
CA CYS A 265 -0.29 -3.86 -13.07
C CYS A 265 -0.28 -5.06 -12.10
N ARG A 266 -0.40 -6.30 -12.61
CA ARG A 266 -0.50 -7.53 -11.80
C ARG A 266 0.82 -7.92 -11.13
N HIS A 267 1.39 -6.98 -10.36
CA HIS A 267 2.62 -7.21 -9.61
C HIS A 267 2.57 -6.39 -8.32
N ASN A 268 2.86 -7.00 -7.19
CA ASN A 268 2.71 -6.39 -5.88
C ASN A 268 3.59 -5.16 -5.63
N LYS A 269 4.62 -4.91 -6.46
CA LYS A 269 5.37 -3.64 -6.43
C LYS A 269 4.50 -2.40 -6.73
N TYR A 270 3.33 -2.59 -7.32
CA TYR A 270 2.40 -1.51 -7.67
C TYR A 270 1.27 -1.32 -6.65
N SER A 271 1.20 -2.15 -5.58
CA SER A 271 0.11 -2.10 -4.60
C SER A 271 -0.09 -0.70 -4.00
N SER A 272 0.96 -0.07 -3.52
CA SER A 272 0.87 1.29 -2.96
C SER A 272 0.44 2.33 -4.00
N SER A 273 0.92 2.23 -5.25
CA SER A 273 0.56 3.17 -6.32
C SER A 273 -0.92 3.06 -6.68
N LEU A 274 -1.41 1.85 -6.84
CA LEU A 274 -2.83 1.59 -7.13
C LEU A 274 -3.73 2.00 -5.96
N GLY A 275 -3.30 1.68 -4.76
CA GLY A 275 -4.02 2.07 -3.54
C GLY A 275 -4.10 3.58 -3.34
N LEU A 276 -3.07 4.35 -3.71
CA LEU A 276 -3.11 5.83 -3.72
C LEU A 276 -4.19 6.35 -4.67
N ILE A 277 -4.30 5.76 -5.87
CA ILE A 277 -5.33 6.13 -6.84
C ILE A 277 -6.72 5.84 -6.28
N LYS A 278 -6.94 4.63 -5.73
CA LYS A 278 -8.21 4.24 -5.11
C LYS A 278 -8.57 5.15 -3.93
N TYR A 279 -7.61 5.43 -3.06
CA TYR A 279 -7.79 6.35 -1.94
C TYR A 279 -8.21 7.75 -2.39
N TYR A 280 -7.51 8.31 -3.38
CA TYR A 280 -7.80 9.65 -3.90
C TYR A 280 -9.17 9.71 -4.59
N HIS A 281 -9.52 8.67 -5.35
CA HIS A 281 -10.85 8.54 -5.95
C HIS A 281 -11.96 8.55 -4.88
N ASP A 282 -11.84 7.73 -3.82
CA ASP A 282 -12.80 7.70 -2.73
C ASP A 282 -12.92 9.07 -2.01
N LYS A 283 -11.77 9.76 -1.81
CA LYS A 283 -11.73 11.09 -1.23
C LYS A 283 -12.45 12.13 -2.08
N LEU A 284 -12.35 12.06 -3.40
CA LEU A 284 -13.07 12.94 -4.33
C LEU A 284 -14.57 12.62 -4.36
N ALA A 285 -14.93 11.35 -4.39
CA ALA A 285 -16.32 10.90 -4.34
C ALA A 285 -17.04 11.39 -3.05
N PHE A 286 -16.35 11.30 -1.90
CA PHE A 286 -16.87 11.84 -0.63
C PHE A 286 -17.15 13.35 -0.68
N ARG A 287 -16.36 14.10 -1.48
CA ARG A 287 -16.55 15.55 -1.70
C ARG A 287 -17.56 15.89 -2.81
N ASN A 288 -18.26 14.90 -3.36
CA ASN A 288 -19.13 15.03 -4.56
C ASN A 288 -18.38 15.62 -5.77
N LYS A 289 -17.06 15.37 -5.88
CA LYS A 289 -16.26 15.74 -7.03
C LYS A 289 -16.05 14.49 -7.88
N LEU A 290 -16.42 14.56 -9.15
CA LEU A 290 -16.08 13.51 -10.11
C LEU A 290 -14.59 13.64 -10.46
N ALA A 291 -13.85 12.56 -10.31
CA ALA A 291 -12.47 12.47 -10.78
C ALA A 291 -12.50 11.86 -12.18
N TYR A 292 -12.32 12.68 -13.19
CA TYR A 292 -12.00 12.19 -14.52
C TYR A 292 -10.48 12.01 -14.61
N THR A 293 -10.04 10.84 -15.01
CA THR A 293 -8.61 10.54 -15.26
C THR A 293 -8.18 11.00 -16.66
N VAL A 294 -9.15 11.34 -17.50
CA VAL A 294 -8.95 11.81 -18.88
C VAL A 294 -9.82 13.04 -19.05
N ASP A 295 -9.25 14.16 -19.51
CA ASP A 295 -10.02 15.35 -19.83
C ASP A 295 -10.98 15.11 -21.03
N GLU A 296 -11.97 15.98 -21.21
CA GLU A 296 -13.00 15.82 -22.25
C GLU A 296 -12.38 15.77 -23.68
N GLU A 297 -11.26 16.47 -23.90
CA GLU A 297 -10.59 16.52 -25.18
C GLU A 297 -9.90 15.17 -25.48
N SER A 298 -9.13 14.64 -24.53
CA SER A 298 -8.50 13.32 -24.62
C SER A 298 -9.55 12.20 -24.67
N GLN A 299 -10.69 12.35 -23.98
CA GLN A 299 -11.79 11.40 -24.05
C GLN A 299 -12.44 11.41 -25.44
N SER A 300 -12.64 12.60 -26.03
CA SER A 300 -13.19 12.74 -27.39
C SER A 300 -12.26 12.18 -28.46
N GLU A 301 -10.94 12.33 -28.31
CA GLU A 301 -9.94 11.72 -29.18
C GLU A 301 -9.97 10.19 -29.10
N LEU A 302 -10.06 9.61 -27.88
CA LEU A 302 -10.18 8.17 -27.68
C LEU A 302 -11.46 7.60 -28.32
N ILE A 303 -12.57 8.34 -28.24
CA ILE A 303 -13.85 7.96 -28.87
C ILE A 303 -13.80 8.12 -30.39
N ASN A 304 -13.17 9.18 -30.90
CA ASN A 304 -13.05 9.44 -32.34
C ASN A 304 -12.09 8.47 -33.04
N THR A 305 -11.10 7.92 -32.37
CA THR A 305 -10.22 6.86 -32.90
C THR A 305 -10.98 5.56 -33.17
N LYS A 306 -12.23 5.40 -32.68
CA LYS A 306 -13.10 4.29 -33.07
C LYS A 306 -13.51 4.29 -34.56
N LYS A 307 -13.34 5.41 -35.28
CA LYS A 307 -13.67 5.53 -36.68
C LYS A 307 -12.50 5.32 -37.65
N SER A 308 -11.27 5.27 -37.19
CA SER A 308 -10.10 5.06 -38.08
C SER A 308 -9.20 3.93 -37.56
N ASN A 309 -9.29 2.80 -38.24
CA ASN A 309 -8.35 1.68 -38.24
C ASN A 309 -8.25 0.80 -36.98
N ASN A 310 -8.93 -0.33 -37.03
CA ASN A 310 -8.70 -1.58 -36.27
C ASN A 310 -7.28 -2.19 -36.39
N SER A 311 -6.26 -1.41 -36.74
CA SER A 311 -4.91 -1.93 -37.05
C SER A 311 -3.91 -1.82 -35.90
N THR A 312 -4.22 -1.07 -34.82
CA THR A 312 -3.33 -0.98 -33.67
C THR A 312 -3.68 -2.01 -32.58
N VAL A 313 -2.65 -2.54 -31.91
CA VAL A 313 -2.82 -3.51 -30.81
C VAL A 313 -3.73 -2.95 -29.71
N LEU A 314 -3.64 -1.66 -29.41
CA LEU A 314 -4.51 -0.95 -28.46
C LEU A 314 -5.98 -0.89 -28.93
N GLY A 315 -6.22 -0.64 -30.22
CA GLY A 315 -7.59 -0.64 -30.78
C GLY A 315 -8.25 -2.01 -30.74
N LYS A 316 -7.46 -3.08 -30.91
CA LYS A 316 -7.95 -4.47 -30.78
C LYS A 316 -8.28 -4.83 -29.32
N ILE A 317 -7.47 -4.39 -28.39
CA ILE A 317 -7.70 -4.60 -26.94
C ILE A 317 -8.94 -3.82 -26.50
N TYR A 318 -9.09 -2.58 -26.93
CA TYR A 318 -10.25 -1.75 -26.59
C TYR A 318 -11.56 -2.31 -27.18
N GLY A 319 -11.52 -2.79 -28.45
CA GLY A 319 -12.67 -3.45 -29.08
C GLY A 319 -13.10 -4.75 -28.41
N TYR A 320 -12.17 -5.47 -27.79
CA TYR A 320 -12.47 -6.72 -27.07
C TYR A 320 -13.18 -6.50 -25.71
N PHE A 321 -12.91 -5.37 -25.04
CA PHE A 321 -13.47 -5.10 -23.72
C PHE A 321 -14.68 -4.16 -23.69
N PHE A 322 -14.96 -3.44 -24.77
CA PHE A 322 -15.96 -2.37 -24.80
C PHE A 322 -16.96 -2.42 -25.99
N ASN A 323 -16.91 -3.45 -26.83
CA ASN A 323 -17.94 -3.70 -27.82
C ASN A 323 -18.86 -4.82 -27.34
N ASP A 324 -19.98 -4.44 -26.77
CA ASP A 324 -21.26 -5.15 -26.87
C ASP A 324 -22.10 -4.55 -27.97
#